data_e1478a803bfa6958a7613d1eb0c2c36a
#
_entry.id   e1478a803bfa6958a7613d1eb0c2c36a
#
_cell.length_a   1.000
_cell.length_b   1.000
_cell.length_c   1.000
_cell.angle_alpha   90.00
_cell.angle_beta   90.00
_cell.angle_gamma   90.00
#
_symmetry.space_group_name_H-M   'P 1'
#
loop_
_entity.id
_entity.type
_entity.pdbx_description
1 polymer ?
#
loop_
_entity_poly.entity_id
_entity_poly.type
_entity_poly.pdbx_seq_one_letter_code
_entity_poly.pdbx_strand_id
1 'polypeptide(L)'
;GSAVALTTTPSLEVIAQDQEAEEEIIVTASKRESKIEDLPMSVQAITGSRLEDAGVNDFMDYADLIPSLSYIQYGPGRSAFYLRGTSDGNFGNLAGPNTTVALYVDESPINFVGLNPDMHIYDMDRIEVLNGPQGTLYGSSAQGGTVRLITNKPQRGELDFGIEVD
;
A
#
# COMPACT_ATOMS: atom_id res chain seq x y z
N GLY A 1 33.65 -67.44 -12.78
CA GLY A 1 32.63 -66.50 -13.08
C GLY A 1 32.53 -65.49 -11.95
N SER A 2 33.23 -64.30 -12.14
CA SER A 2 33.13 -63.18 -11.17
C SER A 2 32.05 -62.24 -11.61
N ALA A 3 31.03 -62.05 -10.77
CA ALA A 3 29.99 -61.09 -10.97
C ALA A 3 30.44 -59.77 -10.35
N VAL A 4 30.55 -58.71 -11.18
CA VAL A 4 30.77 -57.34 -10.76
C VAL A 4 29.40 -56.70 -10.50
N ALA A 5 29.14 -56.31 -9.26
CA ALA A 5 27.96 -55.56 -8.90
C ALA A 5 28.21 -54.09 -9.12
N LEU A 6 27.48 -53.47 -10.06
CA LEU A 6 27.43 -52.02 -10.23
C LEU A 6 26.52 -51.44 -9.14
N THR A 7 27.07 -50.68 -8.23
CA THR A 7 26.33 -49.83 -7.29
C THR A 7 26.05 -48.51 -7.94
N THR A 8 24.79 -48.25 -8.29
CA THR A 8 24.30 -46.92 -8.71
C THR A 8 24.03 -46.06 -7.46
N THR A 9 24.83 -45.02 -7.27
CA THR A 9 24.57 -44.00 -6.28
C THR A 9 23.47 -43.05 -6.81
N PRO A 10 22.41 -42.79 -6.03
CA PRO A 10 21.44 -41.77 -6.44
C PRO A 10 22.08 -40.37 -6.29
N SER A 11 22.11 -39.63 -7.37
CA SER A 11 22.38 -38.17 -7.37
C SER A 11 21.28 -37.50 -6.56
N LEU A 12 21.64 -36.88 -5.44
CA LEU A 12 20.81 -35.89 -4.78
C LEU A 12 20.78 -34.64 -5.66
N GLU A 13 19.71 -34.45 -6.43
CA GLU A 13 19.35 -33.16 -6.98
C GLU A 13 19.10 -32.21 -5.80
N VAL A 14 20.03 -31.30 -5.60
CA VAL A 14 19.85 -30.14 -4.75
C VAL A 14 18.80 -29.29 -5.45
N ILE A 15 17.57 -29.35 -4.97
CA ILE A 15 16.54 -28.38 -5.31
C ILE A 15 17.05 -27.05 -4.76
N ALA A 16 17.60 -26.21 -5.64
CA ALA A 16 17.82 -24.80 -5.33
C ALA A 16 16.44 -24.22 -5.03
N GLN A 17 16.17 -23.98 -3.76
CA GLN A 17 15.09 -23.12 -3.36
C GLN A 17 15.48 -21.73 -3.90
N ASP A 18 14.75 -21.24 -4.91
CA ASP A 18 14.70 -19.83 -5.22
C ASP A 18 14.28 -19.13 -3.93
N GLN A 19 15.25 -18.60 -3.21
CA GLN A 19 14.99 -17.56 -2.23
C GLN A 19 14.56 -16.36 -3.09
N GLU A 20 13.26 -16.17 -3.21
CA GLU A 20 12.72 -14.85 -3.55
C GLU A 20 13.42 -13.89 -2.61
N ALA A 21 14.26 -13.03 -3.18
CA ALA A 21 14.89 -11.96 -2.43
C ALA A 21 13.72 -11.14 -1.86
N GLU A 22 13.52 -11.20 -0.55
CA GLU A 22 12.56 -10.33 0.12
C GLU A 22 12.98 -8.91 -0.22
N GLU A 23 12.21 -8.26 -1.10
CA GLU A 23 12.41 -6.85 -1.42
C GLU A 23 12.28 -6.08 -0.11
N GLU A 24 13.39 -5.50 0.31
CA GLU A 24 13.44 -4.68 1.51
C GLU A 24 12.57 -3.44 1.31
N ILE A 25 11.36 -3.45 1.88
CA ILE A 25 10.40 -2.36 1.71
C ILE A 25 10.78 -1.22 2.66
N ILE A 26 11.27 -0.12 2.06
CA ILE A 26 11.54 1.14 2.76
C ILE A 26 10.27 1.98 2.74
N VAL A 27 9.83 2.42 3.91
CA VAL A 27 8.64 3.26 4.09
C VAL A 27 8.99 4.59 4.73
N THR A 28 8.16 5.59 4.50
CA THR A 28 8.31 6.94 5.07
C THR A 28 7.20 7.27 6.08
N ALA A 29 6.63 6.25 6.69
CA ALA A 29 5.51 6.32 7.62
C ALA A 29 5.74 7.24 8.82
N SER A 30 6.97 7.33 9.31
CA SER A 30 7.39 8.24 10.40
C SER A 30 7.92 9.59 9.90
N LYS A 31 7.68 9.95 8.64
CA LYS A 31 8.28 11.09 7.93
C LYS A 31 9.82 11.00 7.85
N ARG A 32 10.34 9.79 7.95
CA ARG A 32 11.73 9.41 7.75
C ARG A 32 11.75 8.06 7.07
N GLU A 33 12.71 7.85 6.21
CA GLU A 33 12.96 6.54 5.61
C GLU A 33 13.35 5.54 6.69
N SER A 34 12.64 4.44 6.76
CA SER A 34 12.87 3.36 7.71
C SER A 34 12.44 2.05 7.07
N LYS A 35 13.06 0.95 7.44
CA LYS A 35 12.56 -0.37 7.06
C LYS A 35 11.24 -0.61 7.77
N ILE A 36 10.31 -1.26 7.09
CA ILE A 36 8.99 -1.56 7.66
C ILE A 36 9.09 -2.35 8.96
N GLU A 37 10.10 -3.21 9.07
CA GLU A 37 10.36 -4.05 10.25
C GLU A 37 10.81 -3.26 11.49
N ASP A 38 11.45 -2.11 11.28
CA ASP A 38 12.00 -1.27 12.36
C ASP A 38 10.95 -0.32 12.95
N LEU A 39 9.75 -0.28 12.39
CA LEU A 39 8.71 0.64 12.84
C LEU A 39 7.94 0.07 14.04
N PRO A 40 7.79 0.84 15.14
CA PRO A 40 7.04 0.43 16.32
C PRO A 40 5.51 0.50 16.12
N MET A 41 5.05 0.50 14.87
CA MET A 41 3.64 0.63 14.49
C MET A 41 3.28 -0.38 13.41
N SER A 42 1.98 -0.69 13.30
CA SER A 42 1.49 -1.58 12.25
C SER A 42 1.39 -0.81 10.93
N VAL A 43 2.35 -1.01 10.06
CA VAL A 43 2.40 -0.46 8.71
C VAL A 43 2.23 -1.60 7.71
N GLN A 44 1.46 -1.36 6.67
CA GLN A 44 1.36 -2.21 5.48
C GLN A 44 1.83 -1.37 4.29
N ALA A 45 2.63 -1.95 3.42
CA ALA A 45 3.06 -1.29 2.21
C ALA A 45 2.83 -2.22 1.01
N ILE A 46 2.36 -1.63 -0.08
CA ILE A 46 2.17 -2.29 -1.37
C ILE A 46 3.03 -1.52 -2.37
N THR A 47 3.97 -2.20 -3.00
CA THR A 47 4.86 -1.60 -4.00
C THR A 47 4.15 -1.33 -5.31
N GLY A 48 4.64 -0.37 -6.11
CA GLY A 48 4.09 -0.04 -7.42
C GLY A 48 4.06 -1.25 -8.35
N SER A 49 5.12 -2.05 -8.38
CA SER A 49 5.17 -3.30 -9.16
C SER A 49 4.03 -4.25 -8.81
N ARG A 50 3.70 -4.38 -7.52
CA ARG A 50 2.60 -5.24 -7.07
C ARG A 50 1.22 -4.66 -7.43
N LEU A 51 1.10 -3.32 -7.48
CA LEU A 51 -0.12 -2.65 -7.92
C LEU A 51 -0.35 -2.89 -9.43
N GLU A 52 0.71 -2.75 -10.23
CA GLU A 52 0.68 -3.03 -11.68
C GLU A 52 0.34 -4.50 -11.97
N ASP A 53 1.00 -5.44 -11.30
CA ASP A 53 0.74 -6.88 -11.45
C ASP A 53 -0.71 -7.27 -11.08
N ALA A 54 -1.30 -6.56 -10.13
CA ALA A 54 -2.68 -6.75 -9.72
C ALA A 54 -3.70 -6.00 -10.61
N GLY A 55 -3.24 -5.16 -11.56
CA GLY A 55 -4.11 -4.37 -12.44
C GLY A 55 -4.91 -3.31 -11.69
N VAL A 56 -4.29 -2.68 -10.68
CA VAL A 56 -4.92 -1.69 -9.82
C VAL A 56 -4.92 -0.34 -10.51
N ASN A 57 -6.10 0.19 -10.82
CA ASN A 57 -6.27 1.47 -11.52
C ASN A 57 -6.94 2.53 -10.64
N ASP A 58 -7.74 2.12 -9.67
CA ASP A 58 -8.47 3.04 -8.82
C ASP A 58 -8.39 2.68 -7.32
N PHE A 59 -9.04 3.51 -6.50
CA PHE A 59 -9.07 3.30 -5.07
C PHE A 59 -9.70 1.97 -4.67
N MET A 60 -10.74 1.52 -5.35
CA MET A 60 -11.46 0.30 -4.97
C MET A 60 -10.56 -0.91 -5.12
N ASP A 61 -9.78 -0.94 -6.19
CA ASP A 61 -8.87 -2.03 -6.47
C ASP A 61 -7.79 -2.19 -5.39
N TYR A 62 -7.14 -1.10 -4.97
CA TYR A 62 -6.12 -1.23 -3.91
C TYR A 62 -6.72 -1.40 -2.52
N ALA A 63 -7.93 -0.92 -2.27
CA ALA A 63 -8.59 -1.14 -0.99
C ALA A 63 -8.84 -2.64 -0.73
N ASP A 64 -9.15 -3.39 -1.79
CA ASP A 64 -9.34 -4.84 -1.70
C ASP A 64 -8.02 -5.59 -1.40
N LEU A 65 -6.88 -5.00 -1.71
CA LEU A 65 -5.56 -5.55 -1.39
C LEU A 65 -5.14 -5.31 0.07
N ILE A 66 -5.88 -4.44 0.81
CA ILE A 66 -5.54 -4.04 2.17
C ILE A 66 -6.59 -4.59 3.15
N PRO A 67 -6.32 -5.72 3.83
CA PRO A 67 -7.31 -6.36 4.71
C PRO A 67 -7.82 -5.51 5.87
N SER A 68 -7.05 -4.49 6.26
CA SER A 68 -7.43 -3.58 7.35
C SER A 68 -8.30 -2.40 6.90
N LEU A 69 -8.38 -2.16 5.60
CA LEU A 69 -9.11 -1.05 4.99
C LEU A 69 -10.49 -1.53 4.52
N SER A 70 -11.49 -0.77 4.86
CA SER A 70 -12.85 -0.91 4.33
C SER A 70 -13.30 0.43 3.81
N TYR A 71 -14.24 0.45 2.89
CA TYR A 71 -14.77 1.69 2.35
C TYR A 71 -16.26 1.61 2.08
N ILE A 72 -16.90 2.76 2.05
CA ILE A 72 -18.28 2.94 1.58
C ILE A 72 -18.24 3.99 0.49
N GLN A 73 -18.78 3.66 -0.68
CA GLN A 73 -18.90 4.60 -1.79
C GLN A 73 -20.28 5.28 -1.75
N TYR A 74 -20.28 6.61 -1.81
CA TYR A 74 -21.49 7.43 -1.83
C TYR A 74 -21.82 7.97 -3.21
N GLY A 75 -21.05 7.61 -4.22
CA GLY A 75 -21.18 8.02 -5.61
C GLY A 75 -19.81 8.21 -6.25
N PRO A 76 -19.74 8.54 -7.55
CA PRO A 76 -18.48 8.72 -8.26
C PRO A 76 -17.57 9.74 -7.57
N GLY A 77 -16.33 9.36 -7.30
CA GLY A 77 -15.32 10.18 -6.66
C GLY A 77 -15.55 10.51 -5.18
N ARG A 78 -16.47 9.80 -4.50
CA ARG A 78 -16.87 10.08 -3.13
C ARG A 78 -16.89 8.81 -2.30
N SER A 79 -15.91 8.65 -1.44
CA SER A 79 -15.76 7.47 -0.57
C SER A 79 -15.49 7.88 0.87
N ALA A 80 -15.83 7.01 1.81
CA ALA A 80 -15.38 7.11 3.19
C ALA A 80 -14.59 5.86 3.54
N PHE A 81 -13.43 6.06 4.11
CA PHE A 81 -12.49 5.01 4.47
C PHE A 81 -12.57 4.69 5.94
N TYR A 82 -12.43 3.42 6.26
CA TYR A 82 -12.44 2.89 7.61
C TYR A 82 -11.26 1.95 7.78
N LEU A 83 -10.43 2.19 8.78
CA LEU A 83 -9.36 1.29 9.15
C LEU A 83 -9.74 0.52 10.42
N ARG A 84 -9.68 -0.82 10.34
CA ARG A 84 -10.04 -1.72 11.44
C ARG A 84 -11.43 -1.45 12.02
N GLY A 85 -12.39 -1.06 11.18
CA GLY A 85 -13.75 -0.76 11.59
C GLY A 85 -13.93 0.55 12.37
N THR A 86 -12.88 1.38 12.48
CA THR A 86 -12.99 2.70 13.13
C THR A 86 -13.75 3.65 12.20
N SER A 87 -14.90 4.16 12.67
CA SER A 87 -15.76 5.08 11.95
C SER A 87 -16.03 6.32 12.80
N ASP A 88 -16.16 7.47 12.16
CA ASP A 88 -16.61 8.72 12.77
C ASP A 88 -18.15 8.83 12.87
N GLY A 89 -18.87 7.82 12.34
CA GLY A 89 -20.32 7.85 12.23
C GLY A 89 -20.84 8.80 11.16
N ASN A 90 -19.97 9.39 10.38
CA ASN A 90 -20.35 10.34 9.33
C ASN A 90 -20.72 9.58 8.04
N PHE A 91 -21.99 9.40 7.81
CA PHE A 91 -22.51 8.70 6.62
C PHE A 91 -22.53 9.60 5.37
N GLY A 92 -21.38 10.16 4.99
CA GLY A 92 -21.25 11.00 3.79
C GLY A 92 -21.85 12.40 3.92
N ASN A 93 -22.07 12.87 5.13
CA ASN A 93 -22.55 14.22 5.39
C ASN A 93 -21.41 15.24 5.25
N LEU A 94 -21.48 16.09 4.25
CA LEU A 94 -20.47 17.14 3.96
C LEU A 94 -20.35 18.20 5.06
N ALA A 95 -21.30 18.26 5.98
CA ALA A 95 -21.29 19.17 7.13
C ALA A 95 -20.84 18.46 8.44
N GLY A 96 -20.42 17.20 8.34
CA GLY A 96 -19.98 16.39 9.47
C GLY A 96 -18.54 16.64 9.90
N PRO A 97 -18.05 15.86 10.87
CA PRO A 97 -16.66 15.89 11.29
C PRO A 97 -15.71 15.46 10.14
N ASN A 98 -14.41 15.71 10.32
CA ASN A 98 -13.39 15.20 9.41
C ASN A 98 -13.40 13.67 9.39
N THR A 99 -12.92 13.11 8.28
CA THR A 99 -12.72 11.65 8.17
C THR A 99 -11.81 11.14 9.28
N THR A 100 -12.00 9.89 9.71
CA THR A 100 -11.14 9.25 10.72
C THR A 100 -9.87 8.66 10.11
N VAL A 101 -9.85 8.48 8.80
CA VAL A 101 -8.69 8.01 8.03
C VAL A 101 -8.17 9.16 7.19
N ALA A 102 -6.94 9.57 7.45
CA ALA A 102 -6.26 10.59 6.66
C ALA A 102 -5.77 10.00 5.35
N LEU A 103 -5.99 10.72 4.25
CA LEU A 103 -5.47 10.37 2.93
C LEU A 103 -4.44 11.43 2.50
N TYR A 104 -3.28 10.95 2.09
CA TYR A 104 -2.16 11.77 1.62
C TYR A 104 -1.71 11.33 0.24
N VAL A 105 -1.38 12.30 -0.60
CA VAL A 105 -0.57 12.07 -1.80
C VAL A 105 0.77 12.72 -1.52
N ASP A 106 1.82 11.90 -1.49
CA ASP A 106 3.14 12.28 -0.99
C ASP A 106 3.05 12.89 0.42
N GLU A 107 3.37 14.18 0.56
CA GLU A 107 3.29 14.91 1.82
C GLU A 107 2.04 15.81 1.93
N SER A 108 1.17 15.82 0.91
CA SER A 108 0.00 16.69 0.84
C SER A 108 -1.27 15.98 1.31
N PRO A 109 -1.96 16.49 2.34
CA PRO A 109 -3.27 15.95 2.72
C PRO A 109 -4.31 16.29 1.65
N ILE A 110 -5.10 15.29 1.26
CA ILE A 110 -6.17 15.44 0.26
C ILE A 110 -7.55 15.11 0.81
N ASN A 111 -7.72 15.15 2.12
CA ASN A 111 -9.01 14.90 2.76
C ASN A 111 -9.98 16.06 2.54
N PHE A 112 -11.23 15.69 2.30
CA PHE A 112 -12.36 16.63 2.40
C PHE A 112 -13.14 16.37 3.68
N VAL A 113 -13.91 17.35 4.12
CA VAL A 113 -14.81 17.18 5.26
C VAL A 113 -15.81 16.06 4.96
N GLY A 114 -15.77 15.02 5.76
CA GLY A 114 -16.69 13.88 5.68
C GLY A 114 -16.47 12.90 4.54
N LEU A 115 -15.50 13.11 3.68
CA LEU A 115 -15.25 12.25 2.52
C LEU A 115 -13.77 12.18 2.16
N ASN A 116 -13.40 11.07 1.57
CA ASN A 116 -12.12 10.91 0.91
C ASN A 116 -12.35 10.91 -0.61
N PRO A 117 -11.53 11.62 -1.39
CA PRO A 117 -11.63 11.55 -2.84
C PRO A 117 -11.22 10.18 -3.33
N ASP A 118 -11.92 9.70 -4.34
CA ASP A 118 -11.51 8.56 -5.14
C ASP A 118 -10.53 9.07 -6.19
N MET A 119 -9.32 8.54 -6.19
CA MET A 119 -8.26 8.99 -7.07
C MET A 119 -7.76 7.84 -7.94
N HIS A 120 -7.62 8.13 -9.23
CA HIS A 120 -6.89 7.25 -10.12
C HIS A 120 -5.45 7.09 -9.65
N ILE A 121 -4.98 5.85 -9.66
CA ILE A 121 -3.63 5.50 -9.30
C ILE A 121 -2.79 5.49 -10.58
N TYR A 122 -1.86 6.43 -10.66
CA TYR A 122 -0.94 6.55 -11.77
C TYR A 122 0.46 6.84 -11.24
N ASP A 123 1.47 6.20 -11.82
CA ASP A 123 2.90 6.44 -11.52
C ASP A 123 3.22 6.35 -10.02
N MET A 124 2.81 5.25 -9.38
CA MET A 124 2.99 5.03 -7.95
C MET A 124 4.26 4.24 -7.64
N ASP A 125 5.04 4.74 -6.71
CA ASP A 125 6.14 4.01 -6.09
C ASP A 125 5.60 2.96 -5.11
N ARG A 126 4.67 3.38 -4.24
CA ARG A 126 4.01 2.50 -3.27
C ARG A 126 2.81 3.15 -2.59
N ILE A 127 1.99 2.31 -1.97
CA ILE A 127 0.93 2.72 -1.04
C ILE A 127 1.31 2.28 0.36
N GLU A 128 1.32 3.20 1.32
CA GLU A 128 1.57 2.92 2.73
C GLU A 128 0.27 3.08 3.53
N VAL A 129 -0.06 2.09 4.36
CA VAL A 129 -1.20 2.13 5.27
C VAL A 129 -0.73 2.02 6.70
N LEU A 130 -0.90 3.08 7.45
CA LEU A 130 -0.55 3.19 8.85
C LEU A 130 -1.79 2.94 9.69
N ASN A 131 -1.80 1.82 10.39
CA ASN A 131 -2.92 1.44 11.23
C ASN A 131 -2.81 2.05 12.63
N GLY A 132 -3.93 2.60 13.12
CA GLY A 132 -4.03 3.20 14.44
C GLY A 132 -3.80 4.72 14.44
N PRO A 133 -3.94 5.38 15.60
CA PRO A 133 -3.90 6.83 15.71
C PRO A 133 -2.56 7.43 15.27
N GLN A 134 -2.60 8.33 14.29
CA GLN A 134 -1.45 9.03 13.74
C GLN A 134 -1.57 10.56 13.85
N GLY A 135 -2.45 11.04 14.73
CA GLY A 135 -2.81 12.46 14.84
C GLY A 135 -1.62 13.41 15.06
N THR A 136 -0.56 12.96 15.72
CA THR A 136 0.63 13.77 15.97
C THR A 136 1.39 14.13 14.70
N LEU A 137 1.45 13.22 13.73
CA LEU A 137 2.19 13.41 12.48
C LEU A 137 1.29 13.83 11.31
N TYR A 138 0.04 13.37 11.32
CA TYR A 138 -0.88 13.47 10.19
C TYR A 138 -2.18 14.24 10.51
N GLY A 139 -2.25 14.86 11.69
CA GLY A 139 -3.35 15.75 12.05
C GLY A 139 -4.63 15.04 12.49
N SER A 140 -5.70 15.83 12.67
CA SER A 140 -6.95 15.39 13.30
C SER A 140 -7.73 14.35 12.51
N SER A 141 -7.53 14.24 11.21
CA SER A 141 -8.18 13.24 10.36
C SER A 141 -7.54 11.84 10.44
N ALA A 142 -6.46 11.68 11.20
CA ALA A 142 -5.71 10.43 11.31
C ALA A 142 -5.98 9.68 12.64
N GLN A 143 -7.23 9.66 13.10
CA GLN A 143 -7.61 8.99 14.36
C GLN A 143 -7.65 7.47 14.21
N GLY A 144 -8.14 6.97 13.08
CA GLY A 144 -8.18 5.53 12.76
C GLY A 144 -6.91 5.05 12.06
N GLY A 145 -6.19 5.96 11.41
CA GLY A 145 -4.98 5.70 10.67
C GLY A 145 -4.78 6.64 9.49
N THR A 146 -3.81 6.31 8.64
CA THR A 146 -3.43 7.10 7.48
C THR A 146 -3.17 6.20 6.29
N VAL A 147 -3.68 6.58 5.13
CA VAL A 147 -3.33 6.01 3.83
C VAL A 147 -2.47 7.03 3.09
N ARG A 148 -1.32 6.62 2.61
CA ARG A 148 -0.38 7.46 1.87
C ARG A 148 -0.12 6.86 0.50
N LEU A 149 -0.38 7.64 -0.51
CA LEU A 149 -0.06 7.36 -1.90
C LEU A 149 1.28 8.03 -2.20
N ILE A 150 2.31 7.27 -2.48
CA ILE A 150 3.65 7.77 -2.76
C ILE A 150 3.91 7.62 -4.25
N THR A 151 4.14 8.74 -4.92
CA THR A 151 4.42 8.75 -6.37
C THR A 151 5.90 8.51 -6.66
N ASN A 152 6.19 8.01 -7.84
CA ASN A 152 7.56 7.92 -8.33
C ASN A 152 8.16 9.32 -8.42
N LYS A 153 9.40 9.44 -7.96
CA LYS A 153 10.10 10.72 -8.01
C LYS A 153 10.95 10.80 -9.27
N PRO A 154 10.91 11.92 -9.99
CA PRO A 154 11.68 12.09 -11.20
C PRO A 154 13.19 11.96 -10.91
N GLN A 155 13.86 11.13 -11.70
CA GLN A 155 15.32 10.94 -11.62
C GLN A 155 16.02 11.94 -12.52
N ARG A 156 17.07 12.59 -11.98
CA ARG A 156 17.83 13.58 -12.75
C ARG A 156 18.68 12.88 -13.82
N GLY A 157 18.46 13.28 -15.07
CA GLY A 157 19.25 12.78 -16.21
C GLY A 157 18.68 11.57 -16.92
N GLU A 158 17.54 11.06 -16.48
CA GLU A 158 16.77 10.01 -17.14
C GLU A 158 15.48 10.61 -17.69
N LEU A 159 15.11 10.18 -18.90
CA LEU A 159 13.85 10.51 -19.54
C LEU A 159 13.04 9.23 -19.53
N ASP A 160 12.08 9.18 -18.64
CA ASP A 160 11.11 8.09 -18.53
C ASP A 160 9.74 8.58 -19.00
N PHE A 161 9.05 7.76 -19.80
CA PHE A 161 7.68 8.02 -20.19
C PHE A 161 6.90 6.72 -20.30
N GLY A 162 5.71 6.71 -19.72
CA GLY A 162 4.76 5.62 -19.81
C GLY A 162 3.51 6.05 -20.56
N ILE A 163 2.89 5.12 -21.28
CA ILE A 163 1.55 5.28 -21.88
C ILE A 163 0.71 4.12 -21.36
N GLU A 164 -0.31 4.44 -20.64
CA GLU A 164 -1.33 3.50 -20.20
C GLU A 164 -2.56 3.66 -21.11
N VAL A 165 -3.07 2.56 -21.63
CA VAL A 165 -4.23 2.53 -22.51
C VAL A 165 -5.25 1.60 -21.87
N ASP A 166 -6.35 2.16 -21.38
CA ASP A 166 -7.53 1.43 -20.89
C ASP A 166 -8.38 0.88 -22.04
#